data_638cdb1576fe73e31b71ba12714be238
#
_entry.id   638cdb1576fe73e31b71ba12714be238
#
_cell.length_a   1.000
_cell.length_b   1.000
_cell.length_c   1.000
_cell.angle_alpha   90.00
_cell.angle_beta   90.00
_cell.angle_gamma   90.00
#
_symmetry.space_group_name_H-M   'P 1'
#
loop_
_entity.id
_entity.type
_entity.pdbx_description
1 polymer ?
#
loop_
_entity_poly.entity_id
_entity_poly.type
_entity_poly.pdbx_seq_one_letter_code
_entity_poly.pdbx_strand_id
1 'polypeptide(L)'
;MAYLFLVRCRRRFAQLLKRGEMKTRGFEMKIFFAAAGVVCLWMTLLAQDASQKQENRTPFMVSLTDLKWAELPERKGMQFAILSGDPKTGPYTQMRKVPAGTDNGLHSHSSEIKNVIISGVWYTGPDAASAKDFGPGSVVVMPGDWMHVSGCRAGTDCIFYQEGKGKFDFKPAAEQPRNK
;
A
#
# COMPACT_ATOMS: atom_id res chain seq x y z
N MET A 1 -18.79 0.32 14.97
CA MET A 1 -20.19 0.42 14.45
C MET A 1 -21.02 -0.85 14.63
N ALA A 2 -20.46 -2.06 14.58
CA ALA A 2 -21.21 -3.32 14.73
C ALA A 2 -21.88 -3.53 16.10
N TYR A 3 -21.28 -3.05 17.18
CA TYR A 3 -21.79 -3.24 18.54
C TYR A 3 -23.12 -2.50 18.82
N LEU A 4 -23.29 -1.31 18.25
CA LEU A 4 -24.55 -0.54 18.40
C LEU A 4 -25.74 -1.18 17.66
N PHE A 5 -25.47 -1.90 16.58
CA PHE A 5 -26.51 -2.58 15.79
C PHE A 5 -27.07 -3.81 16.52
N LEU A 6 -26.22 -4.58 17.18
CA LEU A 6 -26.60 -5.75 17.97
C LEU A 6 -27.48 -5.39 19.21
N VAL A 7 -27.13 -4.28 19.88
CA VAL A 7 -27.91 -3.81 21.05
C VAL A 7 -29.29 -3.30 20.64
N ARG A 8 -29.45 -2.64 19.51
CA ARG A 8 -30.75 -2.19 18.98
C ARG A 8 -31.62 -3.35 18.51
N CYS A 9 -31.06 -4.38 17.93
CA CYS A 9 -31.79 -5.56 17.48
C CYS A 9 -32.36 -6.34 18.68
N ARG A 10 -31.57 -6.51 19.77
CA ARG A 10 -32.03 -7.16 21.00
C ARG A 10 -33.20 -6.42 21.69
N ARG A 11 -33.16 -5.08 21.72
CA ARG A 11 -34.25 -4.30 22.36
C ARG A 11 -35.55 -4.32 21.57
N ARG A 12 -35.51 -4.31 20.24
CA ARG A 12 -36.73 -4.46 19.41
C ARG A 12 -37.34 -5.85 19.49
N PHE A 13 -36.51 -6.89 19.55
CA PHE A 13 -36.96 -8.26 19.69
C PHE A 13 -37.67 -8.52 21.05
N ALA A 14 -37.12 -7.98 22.13
CA ALA A 14 -37.76 -8.06 23.47
C ALA A 14 -39.09 -7.30 23.55
N GLN A 15 -39.28 -6.22 22.79
CA GLN A 15 -40.54 -5.47 22.72
C GLN A 15 -41.60 -6.22 21.92
N LEU A 16 -41.25 -6.96 20.87
CA LEU A 16 -42.19 -7.79 20.09
C LEU A 16 -42.72 -8.99 20.90
N LEU A 17 -41.86 -9.58 21.73
CA LEU A 17 -42.29 -10.67 22.62
C LEU A 17 -43.29 -10.23 23.72
N LYS A 18 -43.22 -8.96 24.17
CA LYS A 18 -44.13 -8.41 25.17
C LYS A 18 -45.53 -8.06 24.65
N ARG A 19 -45.73 -7.93 23.33
CA ARG A 19 -47.00 -7.53 22.72
C ARG A 19 -48.00 -8.66 22.48
N GLY A 20 -47.66 -9.94 22.74
CA GLY A 20 -48.60 -11.05 22.69
C GLY A 20 -49.24 -11.34 21.33
N GLU A 21 -48.71 -10.77 20.24
CA GLU A 21 -49.33 -10.83 18.90
C GLU A 21 -48.85 -12.00 18.02
N MET A 22 -48.13 -12.96 18.57
CA MET A 22 -47.76 -14.16 17.82
C MET A 22 -48.64 -15.37 18.18
N LYS A 23 -49.80 -15.46 17.52
CA LYS A 23 -50.59 -16.69 17.51
C LYS A 23 -49.94 -17.69 16.55
N THR A 24 -49.03 -18.51 17.05
CA THR A 24 -48.16 -19.37 16.26
C THR A 24 -48.83 -20.67 15.89
N ARG A 25 -48.91 -20.97 14.61
CA ARG A 25 -49.05 -22.36 14.12
C ARG A 25 -47.74 -23.10 14.43
N GLY A 26 -47.77 -24.03 15.38
CA GLY A 26 -46.63 -24.61 16.08
C GLY A 26 -45.65 -25.44 15.24
N PHE A 27 -45.79 -25.51 13.93
CA PHE A 27 -44.89 -26.27 13.05
C PHE A 27 -43.89 -25.39 12.28
N GLU A 28 -44.33 -24.26 11.79
CA GLU A 28 -43.48 -23.37 10.98
C GLU A 28 -42.37 -22.66 11.80
N MET A 29 -42.62 -22.41 13.08
CA MET A 29 -41.70 -21.68 13.95
C MET A 29 -40.43 -22.47 14.31
N LYS A 30 -40.50 -23.81 14.36
CA LYS A 30 -39.32 -24.66 14.63
C LYS A 30 -38.30 -24.62 13.48
N ILE A 31 -38.81 -24.52 12.25
CA ILE A 31 -37.93 -24.42 11.04
C ILE A 31 -37.25 -23.06 10.98
N PHE A 32 -37.95 -21.98 11.33
CA PHE A 32 -37.35 -20.63 11.34
C PHE A 32 -36.26 -20.46 12.41
N PHE A 33 -36.43 -21.02 13.58
CA PHE A 33 -35.43 -21.00 14.64
C PHE A 33 -34.21 -21.86 14.31
N ALA A 34 -34.39 -23.01 13.65
CA ALA A 34 -33.29 -23.84 13.20
C ALA A 34 -32.49 -23.17 12.07
N ALA A 35 -33.16 -22.53 11.12
CA ALA A 35 -32.49 -21.79 10.04
C ALA A 35 -31.73 -20.53 10.52
N ALA A 36 -32.32 -19.76 11.46
CA ALA A 36 -31.66 -18.61 12.05
C ALA A 36 -30.43 -18.98 12.89
N GLY A 37 -30.50 -20.12 13.62
CA GLY A 37 -29.38 -20.65 14.40
C GLY A 37 -28.20 -21.09 13.51
N VAL A 38 -28.48 -21.74 12.39
CA VAL A 38 -27.48 -22.21 11.44
C VAL A 38 -26.80 -21.01 10.75
N VAL A 39 -27.53 -19.98 10.34
CA VAL A 39 -26.98 -18.77 9.71
C VAL A 39 -26.10 -18.00 10.69
N CYS A 40 -26.49 -17.86 11.96
CA CYS A 40 -25.66 -17.23 12.99
C CYS A 40 -24.36 -18.03 13.25
N LEU A 41 -24.43 -19.37 13.23
CA LEU A 41 -23.25 -20.22 13.43
C LEU A 41 -22.28 -20.11 12.25
N TRP A 42 -22.79 -20.03 11.03
CA TRP A 42 -21.96 -19.83 9.82
C TRP A 42 -21.33 -18.45 9.79
N MET A 43 -22.02 -17.39 10.21
CA MET A 43 -21.44 -16.05 10.30
C MET A 43 -20.35 -15.93 11.36
N THR A 44 -20.44 -16.66 12.46
CA THR A 44 -19.38 -16.69 13.48
C THR A 44 -18.16 -17.47 13.02
N LEU A 45 -18.32 -18.54 12.24
CA LEU A 45 -17.22 -19.32 11.66
C LEU A 45 -16.45 -18.50 10.60
N LEU A 46 -17.14 -17.72 9.75
CA LEU A 46 -16.49 -16.85 8.76
C LEU A 46 -15.78 -15.66 9.40
N ALA A 47 -16.27 -15.17 10.55
CA ALA A 47 -15.60 -14.09 11.29
C ALA A 47 -14.32 -14.55 12.03
N GLN A 48 -14.23 -15.84 12.38
CA GLN A 48 -13.06 -16.41 13.04
C GLN A 48 -11.90 -16.64 12.06
N ASP A 49 -12.20 -16.97 10.81
CA ASP A 49 -11.17 -17.20 9.77
C ASP A 49 -10.46 -15.89 9.35
N ALA A 50 -11.16 -14.75 9.40
CA ALA A 50 -10.57 -13.44 9.15
C ALA A 50 -9.67 -12.92 10.29
N SER A 51 -9.83 -13.44 11.52
CA SER A 51 -9.05 -13.02 12.71
C SER A 51 -7.76 -13.84 12.91
N GLN A 52 -7.62 -14.99 12.27
CA GLN A 52 -6.50 -15.92 12.50
C GLN A 52 -5.29 -15.68 11.58
N LYS A 53 -5.36 -14.75 10.62
CA LYS A 53 -4.23 -14.46 9.74
C LYS A 53 -3.36 -13.32 10.24
N GLN A 54 -3.19 -13.20 11.54
CA GLN A 54 -2.06 -12.48 12.11
C GLN A 54 -0.87 -13.45 12.10
N GLU A 55 -0.28 -13.60 10.92
CA GLU A 55 1.01 -14.26 10.78
C GLU A 55 1.94 -13.75 11.87
N ASN A 56 2.56 -14.66 12.60
CA ASN A 56 3.60 -14.42 13.60
C ASN A 56 4.83 -13.84 12.87
N ARG A 57 4.73 -12.58 12.39
CA ARG A 57 5.82 -11.92 11.65
C ARG A 57 6.91 -11.59 12.65
N THR A 58 8.07 -12.19 12.46
CA THR A 58 9.26 -11.79 13.19
C THR A 58 9.52 -10.30 12.93
N PRO A 59 9.75 -9.49 13.98
CA PRO A 59 10.08 -8.10 13.79
C PRO A 59 11.31 -7.94 12.88
N PHE A 60 11.23 -7.08 11.87
CA PHE A 60 12.34 -6.70 11.03
C PHE A 60 12.86 -5.33 11.48
N MET A 61 14.11 -5.26 11.90
CA MET A 61 14.76 -4.04 12.34
C MET A 61 16.15 -3.97 11.72
N VAL A 62 16.43 -2.89 11.02
CA VAL A 62 17.73 -2.65 10.38
C VAL A 62 18.07 -1.15 10.46
N SER A 63 19.29 -0.82 10.89
CA SER A 63 19.76 0.55 10.83
C SER A 63 20.18 0.93 9.40
N LEU A 64 20.21 2.21 9.08
CA LEU A 64 20.66 2.68 7.75
C LEU A 64 22.09 2.23 7.43
N THR A 65 22.95 2.13 8.45
CA THR A 65 24.35 1.71 8.33
C THR A 65 24.51 0.20 8.07
N ASP A 66 23.51 -0.60 8.45
CA ASP A 66 23.57 -2.06 8.33
C ASP A 66 22.87 -2.58 7.06
N LEU A 67 22.28 -1.67 6.28
CA LEU A 67 21.65 -2.02 5.01
C LEU A 67 22.65 -2.66 4.04
N LYS A 68 22.21 -3.69 3.36
CA LYS A 68 23.00 -4.36 2.31
C LYS A 68 22.78 -3.66 0.98
N TRP A 69 23.59 -2.64 0.73
CA TRP A 69 23.53 -1.86 -0.50
C TRP A 69 24.10 -2.65 -1.68
N ALA A 70 23.38 -2.64 -2.80
CA ALA A 70 23.81 -3.16 -4.10
C ALA A 70 23.75 -2.03 -5.12
N GLU A 71 24.69 -2.00 -6.07
CA GLU A 71 24.66 -1.03 -7.18
C GLU A 71 23.68 -1.46 -8.27
N LEU A 72 23.13 -0.48 -8.98
CA LEU A 72 22.42 -0.70 -10.23
C LEU A 72 23.47 -0.78 -11.36
N PRO A 73 23.61 -1.91 -12.04
CA PRO A 73 24.64 -2.10 -13.07
C PRO A 73 24.59 -1.06 -14.19
N GLU A 74 23.37 -0.64 -14.57
CA GLU A 74 23.12 0.30 -15.66
C GLU A 74 23.28 1.78 -15.23
N ARG A 75 23.40 2.05 -13.92
CA ARG A 75 23.40 3.40 -13.36
C ARG A 75 24.45 3.57 -12.27
N LYS A 76 25.65 3.83 -12.70
CA LYS A 76 26.83 3.98 -11.82
C LYS A 76 26.55 4.88 -10.62
N GLY A 77 26.89 4.41 -9.43
CA GLY A 77 26.74 5.11 -8.16
C GLY A 77 25.32 5.08 -7.57
N MET A 78 24.30 4.68 -8.33
CA MET A 78 22.98 4.45 -7.76
C MET A 78 22.95 3.11 -7.03
N GLN A 79 22.44 3.13 -5.80
CA GLN A 79 22.38 1.94 -4.96
C GLN A 79 20.96 1.70 -4.45
N PHE A 80 20.68 0.45 -4.13
CA PHE A 80 19.44 0.03 -3.50
C PHE A 80 19.69 -1.04 -2.43
N ALA A 81 18.81 -1.12 -1.45
CA ALA A 81 18.77 -2.18 -0.46
C ALA A 81 17.32 -2.65 -0.31
N ILE A 82 17.05 -3.90 -0.67
CA ILE A 82 15.70 -4.48 -0.60
C ILE A 82 15.31 -4.68 0.86
N LEU A 83 14.13 -4.23 1.26
CA LEU A 83 13.56 -4.43 2.58
C LEU A 83 12.49 -5.53 2.54
N SER A 84 11.67 -5.58 1.50
CA SER A 84 10.71 -6.67 1.27
C SER A 84 10.32 -6.77 -0.20
N GLY A 85 9.78 -7.93 -0.60
CA GLY A 85 9.35 -8.19 -1.96
C GLY A 85 10.51 -8.32 -2.95
N ASP A 86 10.19 -8.26 -4.25
CA ASP A 86 11.18 -8.32 -5.33
C ASP A 86 10.80 -7.34 -6.45
N PRO A 87 11.58 -6.26 -6.65
CA PRO A 87 11.29 -5.27 -7.69
C PRO A 87 11.34 -5.81 -9.12
N LYS A 88 11.89 -6.99 -9.34
CA LYS A 88 11.92 -7.62 -10.67
C LYS A 88 10.60 -8.27 -11.04
N THR A 89 9.83 -8.70 -10.06
CA THR A 89 8.66 -9.56 -10.28
C THR A 89 7.33 -8.97 -9.79
N GLY A 90 7.35 -8.06 -8.78
CA GLY A 90 6.12 -7.56 -8.18
C GLY A 90 6.32 -6.42 -7.20
N PRO A 91 5.36 -6.24 -6.27
CA PRO A 91 5.45 -5.20 -5.25
C PRO A 91 6.68 -5.37 -4.36
N TYR A 92 7.26 -4.23 -3.98
CA TYR A 92 8.49 -4.22 -3.18
C TYR A 92 8.56 -2.99 -2.28
N THR A 93 9.43 -3.07 -1.28
CA THR A 93 9.94 -1.94 -0.53
C THR A 93 11.46 -1.98 -0.50
N GLN A 94 12.09 -0.84 -0.64
CA GLN A 94 13.55 -0.73 -0.65
C GLN A 94 14.02 0.64 -0.15
N MET A 95 15.28 0.72 0.25
CA MET A 95 15.99 1.97 0.35
C MET A 95 16.71 2.25 -0.98
N ARG A 96 16.70 3.50 -1.39
CA ARG A 96 17.43 3.97 -2.58
C ARG A 96 18.45 5.01 -2.16
N LYS A 97 19.61 4.97 -2.81
CA LYS A 97 20.63 6.02 -2.73
C LYS A 97 20.95 6.49 -4.14
N VAL A 98 20.84 7.78 -4.36
CA VAL A 98 21.06 8.43 -5.65
C VAL A 98 22.11 9.52 -5.46
N PRO A 99 23.22 9.51 -6.23
CA PRO A 99 24.26 10.52 -6.11
C PRO A 99 23.74 11.94 -6.29
N ALA A 100 24.32 12.87 -5.54
CA ALA A 100 24.08 14.30 -5.72
C ALA A 100 24.36 14.73 -7.16
N GLY A 101 23.51 15.63 -7.70
CA GLY A 101 23.61 16.11 -9.07
C GLY A 101 23.06 15.16 -10.15
N THR A 102 22.46 14.02 -9.75
CA THR A 102 21.84 13.09 -10.70
C THR A 102 20.59 13.71 -11.34
N ASP A 103 20.50 13.64 -12.67
CA ASP A 103 19.30 13.92 -13.46
C ASP A 103 18.86 12.64 -14.16
N ASN A 104 17.62 12.22 -13.93
CA ASN A 104 17.03 11.04 -14.57
C ASN A 104 16.39 11.34 -15.93
N GLY A 105 16.24 12.62 -16.28
CA GLY A 105 15.53 13.05 -17.48
C GLY A 105 14.02 12.75 -17.41
N LEU A 106 13.35 12.92 -18.54
CA LEU A 106 11.92 12.64 -18.68
C LEU A 106 11.68 11.13 -18.86
N HIS A 107 10.87 10.54 -18.01
CA HIS A 107 10.59 9.10 -17.99
C HIS A 107 9.26 8.79 -17.31
N SER A 108 8.87 7.53 -17.31
CA SER A 108 7.76 7.00 -16.51
C SER A 108 8.08 5.63 -15.93
N HIS A 109 7.22 5.16 -15.07
CA HIS A 109 7.21 3.80 -14.51
C HIS A 109 5.86 3.15 -14.75
N SER A 110 5.79 1.84 -14.99
CA SER A 110 4.50 1.15 -15.21
C SER A 110 3.61 1.13 -13.98
N SER A 111 4.19 1.12 -12.79
CA SER A 111 3.48 1.02 -11.52
C SER A 111 3.67 2.25 -10.67
N GLU A 112 2.69 2.53 -9.79
CA GLU A 112 2.83 3.61 -8.81
C GLU A 112 4.04 3.38 -7.91
N ILE A 113 4.79 4.46 -7.70
CA ILE A 113 5.94 4.53 -6.80
C ILE A 113 5.71 5.61 -5.77
N LYS A 114 5.96 5.30 -4.51
CA LYS A 114 5.98 6.25 -3.39
C LYS A 114 7.40 6.36 -2.85
N ASN A 115 7.88 7.58 -2.71
CA ASN A 115 9.17 7.90 -2.08
C ASN A 115 8.95 8.70 -0.81
N VAL A 116 9.69 8.36 0.26
CA VAL A 116 9.82 9.17 1.48
C VAL A 116 11.27 9.61 1.59
N ILE A 117 11.51 10.91 1.47
CA ILE A 117 12.87 11.47 1.42
C ILE A 117 13.48 11.49 2.82
N ILE A 118 14.69 10.97 2.96
CA ILE A 118 15.43 10.85 4.23
C ILE A 118 16.62 11.80 4.23
N SER A 119 17.32 11.94 3.09
CA SER A 119 18.50 12.80 2.95
C SER A 119 18.54 13.39 1.54
N GLY A 120 19.25 14.51 1.40
CA GLY A 120 19.37 15.23 0.12
C GLY A 120 18.10 15.98 -0.26
N VAL A 121 18.07 16.52 -1.46
CA VAL A 121 16.91 17.20 -2.05
C VAL A 121 16.55 16.51 -3.35
N TRP A 122 15.48 15.75 -3.33
CA TRP A 122 14.89 15.12 -4.51
C TRP A 122 14.03 16.13 -5.25
N TYR A 123 14.12 16.20 -6.58
CA TYR A 123 13.17 16.99 -7.36
C TYR A 123 12.36 16.11 -8.31
N THR A 124 11.12 16.50 -8.58
CA THR A 124 10.26 15.88 -9.59
C THR A 124 9.14 16.81 -10.04
N GLY A 125 8.64 16.60 -11.22
CA GLY A 125 7.53 17.34 -11.85
C GLY A 125 7.24 16.84 -13.25
N PRO A 126 6.17 17.30 -13.91
CA PRO A 126 5.84 16.87 -15.27
C PRO A 126 6.90 17.31 -16.30
N ASP A 127 7.63 18.35 -16.00
CA ASP A 127 8.73 18.88 -16.82
C ASP A 127 9.75 19.63 -15.94
N ALA A 128 10.88 20.01 -16.52
CA ALA A 128 11.97 20.67 -15.80
C ALA A 128 11.58 22.05 -15.25
N ALA A 129 10.68 22.78 -15.92
CA ALA A 129 10.30 24.15 -15.52
C ALA A 129 9.35 24.15 -14.32
N SER A 130 8.50 23.12 -14.18
CA SER A 130 7.51 22.97 -13.11
C SER A 130 7.94 21.98 -12.02
N ALA A 131 9.12 21.35 -12.14
CA ALA A 131 9.65 20.45 -11.12
C ALA A 131 9.86 21.18 -9.78
N LYS A 132 9.46 20.50 -8.69
CA LYS A 132 9.58 21.01 -7.32
C LYS A 132 10.59 20.21 -6.53
N ASP A 133 11.17 20.84 -5.53
CA ASP A 133 12.14 20.26 -4.63
C ASP A 133 11.48 19.68 -3.38
N PHE A 134 11.95 18.50 -2.97
CA PHE A 134 11.46 17.74 -1.83
C PHE A 134 12.62 17.36 -0.92
N GLY A 135 12.75 18.03 0.21
CA GLY A 135 13.77 17.74 1.23
C GLY A 135 13.35 16.60 2.17
N PRO A 136 14.18 16.32 3.19
CA PRO A 136 13.93 15.27 4.17
C PRO A 136 12.55 15.41 4.85
N GLY A 137 11.86 14.26 5.03
CA GLY A 137 10.49 14.18 5.56
C GLY A 137 9.40 14.36 4.50
N SER A 138 9.73 14.76 3.27
CA SER A 138 8.77 14.88 2.19
C SER A 138 8.31 13.50 1.68
N VAL A 139 7.06 13.42 1.23
CA VAL A 139 6.48 12.26 0.57
C VAL A 139 6.11 12.62 -0.87
N VAL A 140 6.54 11.80 -1.82
CA VAL A 140 6.24 11.93 -3.24
C VAL A 140 5.56 10.66 -3.72
N VAL A 141 4.39 10.77 -4.32
CA VAL A 141 3.67 9.66 -4.97
C VAL A 141 3.59 9.93 -6.46
N MET A 142 4.12 9.00 -7.23
CA MET A 142 4.13 9.05 -8.70
C MET A 142 3.21 7.93 -9.21
N PRO A 143 2.06 8.26 -9.80
CA PRO A 143 1.17 7.26 -10.39
C PRO A 143 1.86 6.49 -11.53
N GLY A 144 1.38 5.27 -11.77
CA GLY A 144 1.84 4.50 -12.93
C GLY A 144 1.61 5.28 -14.24
N ASP A 145 2.54 5.12 -15.17
CA ASP A 145 2.58 5.76 -16.50
C ASP A 145 2.60 7.30 -16.51
N TRP A 146 2.72 7.95 -15.35
CA TRP A 146 2.91 9.39 -15.28
C TRP A 146 4.29 9.78 -15.80
N MET A 147 4.31 10.58 -16.87
CA MET A 147 5.54 11.14 -17.42
C MET A 147 6.06 12.25 -16.51
N HIS A 148 7.32 12.13 -16.07
CA HIS A 148 7.92 13.09 -15.16
C HIS A 148 9.43 13.17 -15.32
N VAL A 149 9.99 14.30 -14.92
CA VAL A 149 11.42 14.47 -14.66
C VAL A 149 11.68 14.22 -13.19
N SER A 150 12.84 13.71 -12.85
CA SER A 150 13.27 13.59 -11.45
C SER A 150 14.77 13.54 -11.31
N GLY A 151 15.26 13.80 -10.11
CA GLY A 151 16.68 13.69 -9.81
C GLY A 151 17.02 14.11 -8.39
N CYS A 152 18.31 14.13 -8.10
CA CYS A 152 18.87 14.60 -6.85
C CYS A 152 19.64 15.90 -7.07
N ARG A 153 19.31 16.96 -6.34
CA ARG A 153 20.04 18.23 -6.42
C ARG A 153 21.50 18.05 -6.01
N ALA A 154 22.36 18.93 -6.49
CA ALA A 154 23.76 18.97 -6.07
C ALA A 154 23.90 19.20 -4.55
N GLY A 155 24.99 18.73 -3.98
CA GLY A 155 25.36 18.94 -2.58
C GLY A 155 25.37 17.65 -1.76
N THR A 156 24.24 16.99 -1.56
CA THR A 156 24.13 15.79 -0.73
C THR A 156 23.40 14.69 -1.47
N ASP A 157 23.89 13.45 -1.39
CA ASP A 157 23.20 12.27 -1.95
C ASP A 157 21.79 12.16 -1.44
N CYS A 158 20.86 11.86 -2.33
CA CYS A 158 19.48 11.56 -1.96
C CYS A 158 19.36 10.13 -1.46
N ILE A 159 18.87 9.99 -0.24
CA ILE A 159 18.46 8.70 0.32
C ILE A 159 16.96 8.77 0.58
N PHE A 160 16.23 7.75 0.13
CA PHE A 160 14.80 7.68 0.34
C PHE A 160 14.33 6.23 0.46
N TYR A 161 13.30 6.04 1.29
CA TYR A 161 12.48 4.84 1.27
C TYR A 161 11.60 4.86 0.03
N GLN A 162 11.54 3.75 -0.67
CA GLN A 162 10.72 3.59 -1.86
C GLN A 162 9.81 2.37 -1.73
N GLU A 163 8.53 2.57 -2.05
CA GLU A 163 7.52 1.53 -2.17
C GLU A 163 7.00 1.51 -3.61
N GLY A 164 7.03 0.34 -4.26
CA GLY A 164 6.45 0.09 -5.57
C GLY A 164 5.27 -0.86 -5.47
N LYS A 165 4.13 -0.52 -6.11
CA LYS A 165 2.94 -1.38 -6.15
C LYS A 165 3.04 -2.54 -7.14
N GLY A 166 4.05 -2.56 -7.98
CA GLY A 166 4.34 -3.60 -8.96
C GLY A 166 5.83 -3.72 -9.18
N LYS A 167 6.24 -4.42 -10.23
CA LYS A 167 7.65 -4.49 -10.62
C LYS A 167 8.21 -3.09 -10.92
N PHE A 168 9.47 -2.88 -10.58
CA PHE A 168 10.19 -1.67 -10.97
C PHE A 168 10.58 -1.74 -12.44
N ASP A 169 10.30 -0.68 -13.16
CA ASP A 169 10.86 -0.41 -14.48
C ASP A 169 11.18 1.09 -14.62
N PHE A 170 11.94 1.42 -15.65
CA PHE A 170 12.31 2.78 -16.01
C PHE A 170 12.15 2.93 -17.52
N LYS A 171 11.22 3.77 -17.95
CA LYS A 171 10.86 3.98 -19.36
C LYS A 171 11.24 5.39 -19.79
N PRO A 172 12.40 5.61 -20.41
CA PRO A 172 12.80 6.91 -20.94
C PRO A 172 11.79 7.42 -21.98
N ALA A 173 11.55 8.73 -22.04
CA ALA A 173 10.62 9.33 -23.01
C ALA A 173 11.00 9.06 -24.47
N ALA A 174 12.29 8.97 -24.77
CA ALA A 174 12.80 8.69 -26.13
C ALA A 174 12.43 7.27 -26.63
N GLU A 175 12.18 6.34 -25.71
CA GLU A 175 11.85 4.94 -25.99
C GLU A 175 10.34 4.66 -26.01
N GLN A 176 9.50 5.66 -25.68
CA GLN A 176 8.06 5.46 -25.63
C GLN A 176 7.42 5.71 -27.00
N PRO A 177 6.42 4.88 -27.40
CA PRO A 177 5.69 5.15 -28.62
C PRO A 177 5.01 6.52 -28.51
N ARG A 178 5.25 7.39 -29.47
CA ARG A 178 4.54 8.66 -29.57
C ARG A 178 3.08 8.35 -29.98
N ASN A 179 2.15 8.53 -29.05
CA ASN A 179 0.73 8.51 -29.41
C ASN A 179 0.49 9.68 -30.39
N LYS A 180 0.11 9.31 -31.62
CA LYS A 180 -0.30 10.24 -32.67
C LYS A 180 -1.73 10.69 -32.41
#